data_8d6fcebfd670352e896c0fd6c61c96a0
#
_entry.id   8d6fcebfd670352e896c0fd6c61c96a0
#
_cell.length_a   1.000
_cell.length_b   1.000
_cell.length_c   1.000
_cell.angle_alpha   90.00
_cell.angle_beta   90.00
_cell.angle_gamma   90.00
#
_symmetry.space_group_name_H-M   'P 1'
#
loop_
_entity.id
_entity.type
_entity.pdbx_description
1 polymer ?
#
loop_
_entity_poly.entity_id
_entity_poly.type
_entity_poly.pdbx_seq_one_letter_code
_entity_poly.pdbx_strand_id
1 'polypeptide(L)'
;MRYFAANAAPAASGTCPPTIPYPPKKSYFVGCSGGGRDAMMAAQRMPRAFDGIVAGAPALAWLDLMTAGALTHRDFAGPSPALPVAKLPAVQAAALAACGQGRAYVADPPACRFDPAVLACGDADTANCLTPRQVDLVRQVYKGLPDPATGRLLPGLLPGAEADPGNWDFWLLRAPVNP
;
A
#
# COMPACT_ATOMS: atom_id res chain seq x y z
N MET A 1 7.31 3.58 -16.84
CA MET A 1 6.92 4.97 -17.20
C MET A 1 6.39 4.94 -18.64
N ARG A 2 5.13 5.28 -18.87
CA ARG A 2 4.58 5.32 -20.24
C ARG A 2 4.21 6.76 -20.55
N TYR A 3 4.85 7.32 -21.55
CA TYR A 3 4.48 8.61 -22.12
C TYR A 3 3.47 8.35 -23.27
N PHE A 4 2.30 8.93 -23.18
CA PHE A 4 1.35 8.92 -24.29
C PHE A 4 1.35 10.29 -24.93
N ALA A 5 1.99 10.40 -26.10
CA ALA A 5 1.71 11.49 -27.02
C ALA A 5 0.48 11.10 -27.84
N ALA A 6 -0.62 11.81 -27.71
CA ALA A 6 -1.79 11.60 -28.55
C ALA A 6 -1.40 11.99 -29.99
N ASN A 7 -1.33 10.99 -30.89
CA ASN A 7 -1.01 11.00 -32.34
C ASN A 7 0.35 10.39 -32.74
N ALA A 8 1.03 9.61 -31.87
CA ALA A 8 2.13 8.79 -32.36
C ALA A 8 1.61 7.40 -32.72
N ALA A 9 1.82 6.98 -33.95
CA ALA A 9 1.61 5.60 -34.39
C ALA A 9 2.50 4.67 -33.52
N PRO A 10 2.06 3.44 -33.21
CA PRO A 10 2.85 2.52 -32.39
C PRO A 10 4.16 2.20 -33.12
N ALA A 11 5.28 2.56 -32.50
CA ALA A 11 6.60 2.17 -33.00
C ALA A 11 6.76 0.65 -32.78
N ALA A 12 6.88 -0.08 -33.85
CA ALA A 12 7.34 -1.45 -33.84
C ALA A 12 8.84 -1.44 -33.46
N SER A 13 9.19 -2.30 -32.48
CA SER A 13 10.57 -2.59 -32.06
C SER A 13 11.46 -1.43 -31.61
N GLY A 14 11.49 -1.19 -30.30
CA GLY A 14 12.69 -0.89 -29.48
C GLY A 14 13.55 0.34 -29.77
N THR A 15 13.33 1.10 -30.82
CA THR A 15 14.07 2.32 -31.14
C THR A 15 13.16 3.53 -31.07
N CYS A 16 13.51 4.50 -30.23
CA CYS A 16 12.86 5.80 -30.23
C CYS A 16 13.02 6.43 -31.61
N PRO A 17 11.95 6.82 -32.32
CA PRO A 17 12.10 7.45 -33.63
C PRO A 17 12.90 8.74 -33.47
N PRO A 18 13.86 9.01 -34.35
CA PRO A 18 14.81 10.13 -34.21
C PRO A 18 14.17 11.52 -34.31
N THR A 19 12.94 11.63 -34.76
CA THR A 19 12.19 12.90 -34.83
C THR A 19 10.70 12.63 -34.88
N ILE A 20 9.94 13.26 -34.00
CA ILE A 20 8.48 13.39 -34.18
C ILE A 20 8.30 14.48 -35.22
N PRO A 21 7.74 14.17 -36.40
CA PRO A 21 7.69 15.13 -37.53
C PRO A 21 6.78 16.35 -37.26
N TYR A 22 5.98 16.27 -36.18
CA TYR A 22 5.15 17.39 -35.73
C TYR A 22 5.20 17.45 -34.20
N PRO A 23 5.35 18.66 -33.59
CA PRO A 23 5.24 18.81 -32.16
C PRO A 23 3.85 18.34 -31.70
N PRO A 24 3.75 17.59 -30.58
CA PRO A 24 2.47 17.17 -30.06
C PRO A 24 1.61 18.40 -29.73
N LYS A 25 0.34 18.38 -30.13
CA LYS A 25 -0.60 19.47 -29.80
C LYS A 25 -0.90 19.53 -28.30
N LYS A 26 -0.87 18.38 -27.65
CA LYS A 26 -1.10 18.19 -26.21
C LYS A 26 -0.22 17.10 -25.66
N SER A 27 0.26 17.28 -24.44
CA SER A 27 1.08 16.32 -23.71
C SER A 27 0.48 16.05 -22.33
N TYR A 28 0.44 14.76 -21.93
CA TYR A 28 -0.11 14.34 -20.65
C TYR A 28 0.86 13.43 -19.93
N PHE A 29 1.02 13.65 -18.62
CA PHE A 29 1.73 12.74 -17.75
C PHE A 29 0.73 11.88 -16.99
N VAL A 30 0.84 10.56 -17.09
CA VAL A 30 0.01 9.61 -16.33
C VAL A 30 0.93 8.65 -15.61
N GLY A 31 0.82 8.59 -14.29
CA GLY A 31 1.64 7.71 -13.48
C GLY A 31 0.90 7.15 -12.28
N CYS A 32 1.24 5.89 -11.89
CA CYS A 32 0.68 5.23 -10.72
C CYS A 32 1.81 4.75 -9.81
N SER A 33 1.59 4.70 -8.48
CA SER A 33 2.57 4.29 -7.47
C SER A 33 3.84 5.18 -7.51
N GLY A 34 5.01 4.64 -7.83
CA GLY A 34 6.23 5.42 -8.08
C GLY A 34 6.04 6.46 -9.19
N GLY A 35 5.38 6.08 -10.30
CA GLY A 35 4.99 7.01 -11.36
C GLY A 35 3.98 8.07 -10.91
N GLY A 36 3.11 7.75 -9.94
CA GLY A 36 2.24 8.72 -9.28
C GLY A 36 3.03 9.76 -8.49
N ARG A 37 4.08 9.34 -7.77
CA ARG A 37 5.02 10.25 -7.12
C ARG A 37 5.70 11.16 -8.14
N ASP A 38 6.19 10.60 -9.26
CA ASP A 38 6.82 11.38 -10.31
C ASP A 38 5.85 12.38 -10.95
N ALA A 39 4.57 11.99 -11.12
CA ALA A 39 3.51 12.88 -11.58
C ALA A 39 3.29 14.06 -10.63
N MET A 40 3.25 13.82 -9.31
CA MET A 40 3.16 14.88 -8.31
C MET A 40 4.40 15.79 -8.32
N MET A 41 5.59 15.22 -8.48
CA MET A 41 6.82 16.00 -8.62
C MET A 41 6.83 16.83 -9.91
N ALA A 42 6.31 16.30 -11.02
CA ALA A 42 6.14 17.03 -12.26
C ALA A 42 5.17 18.21 -12.10
N ALA A 43 4.02 17.98 -11.46
CA ALA A 43 3.04 19.04 -11.17
C ALA A 43 3.64 20.16 -10.30
N GLN A 44 4.48 19.81 -9.32
CA GLN A 44 5.07 20.75 -8.38
C GLN A 44 6.25 21.52 -8.97
N ARG A 45 7.15 20.83 -9.70
CA ARG A 45 8.42 21.39 -10.15
C ARG A 45 8.42 21.86 -11.60
N MET A 46 7.53 21.28 -12.42
CA MET A 46 7.45 21.52 -13.86
C MET A 46 5.99 21.71 -14.31
N PRO A 47 5.22 22.63 -13.71
CA PRO A 47 3.77 22.75 -13.89
C PRO A 47 3.37 23.10 -15.33
N ARG A 48 4.33 23.58 -16.16
CA ARG A 48 4.10 23.94 -17.55
C ARG A 48 4.60 22.90 -18.57
N ALA A 49 5.19 21.78 -18.08
CA ALA A 49 5.75 20.77 -18.96
C ALA A 49 4.68 19.88 -19.63
N PHE A 50 3.49 19.80 -19.02
CA PHE A 50 2.39 18.98 -19.48
C PHE A 50 1.08 19.77 -19.47
N ASP A 51 0.20 19.47 -20.42
CA ASP A 51 -1.16 20.03 -20.49
C ASP A 51 -2.09 19.40 -19.42
N GLY A 52 -1.77 18.21 -18.96
CA GLY A 52 -2.50 17.55 -17.88
C GLY A 52 -1.65 16.47 -17.20
N ILE A 53 -1.90 16.27 -15.90
CA ILE A 53 -1.18 15.32 -15.06
C ILE A 53 -2.18 14.48 -14.30
N VAL A 54 -2.05 13.14 -14.36
CA VAL A 54 -2.82 12.18 -13.59
C VAL A 54 -1.86 11.43 -12.67
N ALA A 55 -2.01 11.64 -11.37
CA ALA A 55 -1.23 10.96 -10.33
C ALA A 55 -2.10 9.92 -9.63
N GLY A 56 -1.95 8.65 -9.99
CA GLY A 56 -2.64 7.54 -9.36
C GLY A 56 -1.86 6.98 -8.17
N ALA A 57 -2.51 6.80 -7.02
CA ALA A 57 -1.93 6.21 -5.80
C ALA A 57 -0.47 6.62 -5.56
N PRO A 58 -0.14 7.91 -5.47
CA PRO A 58 1.24 8.39 -5.44
C PRO A 58 1.94 7.98 -4.14
N ALA A 59 3.10 7.34 -4.25
CA ALA A 59 3.93 6.98 -3.11
C ALA A 59 4.75 8.20 -2.62
N LEU A 60 4.07 9.18 -2.00
CA LEU A 60 4.64 10.49 -1.68
C LEU A 60 5.73 10.43 -0.59
N ALA A 61 5.42 9.86 0.55
CA ALA A 61 6.36 9.73 1.67
C ALA A 61 7.17 8.42 1.55
N TRP A 62 7.93 8.27 0.47
CA TRP A 62 8.56 7.01 0.10
C TRP A 62 9.47 6.42 1.18
N LEU A 63 10.33 7.24 1.78
CA LEU A 63 11.24 6.78 2.85
C LEU A 63 10.46 6.30 4.07
N ASP A 64 9.45 7.06 4.49
CA ASP A 64 8.60 6.68 5.62
C ASP A 64 7.85 5.38 5.35
N LEU A 65 7.29 5.24 4.15
CA LEU A 65 6.57 4.04 3.73
C LEU A 65 7.49 2.81 3.73
N MET A 66 8.69 2.93 3.18
CA MET A 66 9.66 1.82 3.14
C MET A 66 10.21 1.51 4.52
N THR A 67 10.47 2.50 5.35
CA THR A 67 10.94 2.29 6.74
C THR A 67 9.85 1.62 7.58
N ALA A 68 8.60 2.11 7.50
CA ALA A 68 7.48 1.48 8.19
C ALA A 68 7.28 0.02 7.75
N GLY A 69 7.32 -0.24 6.44
CA GLY A 69 7.22 -1.58 5.87
C GLY A 69 8.34 -2.51 6.37
N ALA A 70 9.59 -2.05 6.36
CA ALA A 70 10.73 -2.84 6.81
C ALA A 70 10.67 -3.16 8.32
N LEU A 71 10.28 -2.19 9.15
CA LEU A 71 10.12 -2.38 10.59
C LEU A 71 8.98 -3.36 10.89
N THR A 72 7.84 -3.18 10.23
CA THR A 72 6.70 -4.08 10.38
C THR A 72 7.06 -5.49 9.93
N HIS A 73 7.69 -5.62 8.75
CA HIS A 73 8.11 -6.93 8.24
C HIS A 73 9.07 -7.64 9.20
N ARG A 74 10.03 -6.93 9.79
CA ARG A 74 10.93 -7.50 10.81
C ARG A 74 10.18 -8.15 11.95
N ASP A 75 9.11 -7.51 12.43
CA ASP A 75 8.35 -7.99 13.58
C ASP A 75 7.45 -9.18 13.22
N PHE A 76 7.12 -9.35 11.94
CA PHE A 76 6.36 -10.48 11.40
C PHE A 76 7.25 -11.61 10.86
N ALA A 77 8.50 -11.32 10.48
CA ALA A 77 9.40 -12.29 9.88
C ALA A 77 9.90 -13.32 10.88
N GLY A 78 10.08 -14.55 10.43
CA GLY A 78 10.60 -15.64 11.22
C GLY A 78 10.39 -16.99 10.53
N PRO A 79 10.99 -18.06 11.02
CA PRO A 79 10.80 -19.42 10.48
C PRO A 79 9.35 -19.91 10.62
N SER A 80 8.58 -19.32 11.54
CA SER A 80 7.14 -19.46 11.63
C SER A 80 6.56 -18.05 11.64
N PRO A 81 5.79 -17.64 10.64
CA PRO A 81 5.26 -16.28 10.57
C PRO A 81 4.45 -15.96 11.82
N ALA A 82 4.74 -14.82 12.43
CA ALA A 82 4.10 -14.40 13.66
C ALA A 82 2.58 -14.24 13.51
N LEU A 83 2.13 -13.90 12.28
CA LEU A 83 0.72 -13.89 11.88
C LEU A 83 0.56 -14.70 10.58
N PRO A 84 -0.05 -15.89 10.63
CA PRO A 84 -0.33 -16.68 9.43
C PRO A 84 -1.31 -15.98 8.48
N VAL A 85 -1.05 -16.04 7.17
CA VAL A 85 -1.94 -15.49 6.12
C VAL A 85 -3.38 -16.02 6.25
N ALA A 86 -3.54 -17.28 6.67
CA ALA A 86 -4.86 -17.90 6.87
C ALA A 86 -5.76 -17.19 7.91
N LYS A 87 -5.20 -16.31 8.74
CA LYS A 87 -5.94 -15.52 9.73
C LYS A 87 -6.42 -14.16 9.21
N LEU A 88 -5.88 -13.68 8.11
CA LEU A 88 -6.23 -12.37 7.55
C LEU A 88 -7.73 -12.23 7.20
N PRO A 89 -8.40 -13.26 6.65
CA PRO A 89 -9.84 -13.18 6.39
C PRO A 89 -10.67 -12.92 7.66
N ALA A 90 -10.29 -13.51 8.79
CA ALA A 90 -10.98 -13.27 10.06
C ALA A 90 -10.75 -11.83 10.55
N VAL A 91 -9.53 -11.29 10.40
CA VAL A 91 -9.21 -9.89 10.75
C VAL A 91 -10.03 -8.93 9.90
N GLN A 92 -10.04 -9.11 8.58
CA GLN A 92 -10.80 -8.27 7.66
C GLN A 92 -12.31 -8.35 7.94
N ALA A 93 -12.84 -9.54 8.12
CA ALA A 93 -14.27 -9.72 8.43
C ALA A 93 -14.66 -8.98 9.72
N ALA A 94 -13.84 -9.05 10.76
CA ALA A 94 -14.08 -8.33 12.02
C ALA A 94 -13.96 -6.81 11.86
N ALA A 95 -12.98 -6.32 11.08
CA ALA A 95 -12.84 -4.90 10.76
C ALA A 95 -14.06 -4.37 9.97
N LEU A 96 -14.53 -5.14 8.98
CA LEU A 96 -15.73 -4.79 8.21
C LEU A 96 -17.00 -4.86 9.06
N ALA A 97 -17.13 -5.83 9.97
CA ALA A 97 -18.24 -5.89 10.92
C ALA A 97 -18.29 -4.66 11.83
N ALA A 98 -17.12 -4.19 12.29
CA ALA A 98 -17.02 -3.03 13.15
C ALA A 98 -17.26 -1.70 12.41
N CYS A 99 -16.79 -1.55 11.18
CA CYS A 99 -16.69 -0.26 10.51
C CYS A 99 -17.34 -0.19 9.11
N GLY A 100 -17.71 -1.33 8.53
CA GLY A 100 -18.23 -1.41 7.16
C GLY A 100 -19.72 -1.00 7.03
N GLN A 101 -20.46 -0.99 8.14
CA GLN A 101 -21.88 -0.63 8.12
C GLN A 101 -22.70 -1.50 7.13
N GLY A 102 -22.41 -2.80 7.08
CA GLY A 102 -23.04 -3.73 6.14
C GLY A 102 -22.48 -3.70 4.71
N ARG A 103 -21.41 -2.93 4.44
CA ARG A 103 -20.75 -2.89 3.15
C ARG A 103 -19.53 -3.84 3.12
N ALA A 104 -19.07 -4.18 1.93
CA ALA A 104 -17.86 -4.95 1.71
C ALA A 104 -16.57 -4.09 1.81
N TYR A 105 -16.67 -2.86 2.29
CA TYR A 105 -15.55 -1.93 2.46
C TYR A 105 -15.83 -0.96 3.61
N VAL A 106 -14.78 -0.37 4.15
CA VAL A 106 -14.87 0.72 5.13
C VAL A 106 -14.87 2.05 4.39
N ALA A 107 -15.96 2.82 4.49
CA ALA A 107 -16.11 4.09 3.74
C ALA A 107 -15.22 5.22 4.29
N ASP A 108 -14.94 5.21 5.58
CA ASP A 108 -14.06 6.18 6.26
C ASP A 108 -13.07 5.43 7.16
N PRO A 109 -12.00 4.85 6.58
CA PRO A 109 -11.04 4.06 7.35
C PRO A 109 -10.35 4.84 8.48
N PRO A 110 -10.02 6.14 8.35
CA PRO A 110 -9.45 6.91 9.45
C PRO A 110 -10.39 7.07 10.66
N ALA A 111 -11.70 7.03 10.45
CA ALA A 111 -12.70 7.08 11.53
C ALA A 111 -12.97 5.72 12.17
N CYS A 112 -12.52 4.63 11.56
CA CYS A 112 -12.72 3.27 12.07
C CYS A 112 -12.01 3.08 13.41
N ARG A 113 -12.72 2.51 14.39
CA ARG A 113 -12.19 2.21 15.74
C ARG A 113 -12.28 0.72 16.01
N PHE A 114 -11.65 -0.06 15.13
CA PHE A 114 -11.56 -1.50 15.27
C PHE A 114 -10.44 -1.90 16.22
N ASP A 115 -10.75 -2.75 17.20
CA ASP A 115 -9.73 -3.39 18.07
C ASP A 115 -9.69 -4.89 17.77
N PRO A 116 -8.55 -5.43 17.29
CA PRO A 116 -8.40 -6.85 17.00
C PRO A 116 -8.55 -7.78 18.22
N ALA A 117 -8.60 -7.25 19.44
CA ALA A 117 -8.85 -8.04 20.65
C ALA A 117 -10.21 -8.79 20.62
N VAL A 118 -11.17 -8.33 19.81
CA VAL A 118 -12.44 -9.03 19.60
C VAL A 118 -12.25 -10.43 18.98
N LEU A 119 -11.09 -10.68 18.39
CA LEU A 119 -10.70 -11.97 17.82
C LEU A 119 -9.78 -12.77 18.76
N ALA A 120 -9.60 -12.37 20.02
CA ALA A 120 -8.71 -13.12 20.93
C ALA A 120 -9.11 -14.59 21.00
N CYS A 121 -8.12 -15.49 20.86
CA CYS A 121 -8.36 -16.93 21.03
C CYS A 121 -8.75 -17.25 22.48
N GLY A 122 -9.62 -18.26 22.65
CA GLY A 122 -9.81 -18.94 23.90
C GLY A 122 -8.72 -19.99 24.12
N ASP A 123 -9.14 -21.25 24.34
CA ASP A 123 -8.23 -22.34 24.69
C ASP A 123 -7.35 -22.84 23.54
N ALA A 124 -7.75 -22.60 22.28
CA ALA A 124 -7.05 -23.12 21.11
C ALA A 124 -6.76 -22.02 20.08
N ASP A 125 -5.57 -22.09 19.47
CA ASP A 125 -5.18 -21.26 18.35
C ASP A 125 -5.78 -21.82 17.04
N THR A 126 -6.68 -21.04 16.41
CA THR A 126 -7.38 -21.42 15.17
C THR A 126 -7.22 -20.35 14.10
N ALA A 127 -7.64 -20.63 12.85
CA ALA A 127 -7.63 -19.66 11.77
C ALA A 127 -8.57 -18.45 12.01
N ASN A 128 -9.55 -18.59 12.90
CA ASN A 128 -10.58 -17.57 13.16
C ASN A 128 -10.31 -16.73 14.40
N CYS A 129 -9.18 -16.91 15.08
CA CYS A 129 -8.82 -16.14 16.27
C CYS A 129 -7.36 -15.71 16.26
N LEU A 130 -7.00 -14.77 17.12
CA LEU A 130 -5.65 -14.23 17.27
C LEU A 130 -5.11 -14.58 18.67
N THR A 131 -3.89 -15.08 18.74
CA THR A 131 -3.18 -15.18 20.01
C THR A 131 -2.92 -13.76 20.57
N PRO A 132 -2.62 -13.60 21.90
CA PRO A 132 -2.32 -12.29 22.45
C PRO A 132 -1.22 -11.54 21.68
N ARG A 133 -0.16 -12.23 21.28
CA ARG A 133 0.91 -11.67 20.46
C ARG A 133 0.41 -11.21 19.08
N GLN A 134 -0.47 -11.96 18.44
CA GLN A 134 -1.03 -11.60 17.14
C GLN A 134 -1.97 -10.40 17.25
N VAL A 135 -2.73 -10.29 18.33
CA VAL A 135 -3.54 -9.08 18.61
C VAL A 135 -2.64 -7.85 18.69
N ASP A 136 -1.53 -7.94 19.43
CA ASP A 136 -0.60 -6.81 19.57
C ASP A 136 0.08 -6.45 18.25
N LEU A 137 0.46 -7.45 17.43
CA LEU A 137 1.02 -7.21 16.10
C LEU A 137 0.02 -6.49 15.19
N VAL A 138 -1.23 -6.91 15.14
CA VAL A 138 -2.27 -6.26 14.33
C VAL A 138 -2.53 -4.83 14.81
N ARG A 139 -2.60 -4.60 16.12
CA ARG A 139 -2.68 -3.24 16.69
C ARG A 139 -1.50 -2.37 16.28
N GLN A 140 -0.29 -2.92 16.29
CA GLN A 140 0.92 -2.23 15.89
C GLN A 140 0.88 -1.82 14.41
N VAL A 141 0.40 -2.69 13.52
CA VAL A 141 0.20 -2.36 12.10
C VAL A 141 -0.74 -1.18 11.94
N TYR A 142 -1.85 -1.15 12.64
CA TYR A 142 -2.81 -0.03 12.55
C TYR A 142 -2.28 1.25 13.18
N LYS A 143 -1.62 1.15 14.33
CA LYS A 143 -1.07 2.30 15.03
C LYS A 143 0.13 2.92 14.30
N GLY A 144 0.90 2.12 13.58
CA GLY A 144 2.21 2.48 13.05
C GLY A 144 3.33 2.30 14.08
N LEU A 145 4.54 2.60 13.65
CA LEU A 145 5.77 2.37 14.41
C LEU A 145 6.59 3.65 14.58
N PRO A 146 7.28 3.84 15.69
CA PRO A 146 8.23 4.93 15.82
C PRO A 146 9.44 4.66 14.92
N ASP A 147 9.86 5.66 14.16
CA ASP A 147 11.12 5.67 13.45
C ASP A 147 12.27 5.62 14.48
N PRO A 148 13.14 4.61 14.43
CA PRO A 148 14.20 4.45 15.44
C PRO A 148 15.24 5.57 15.42
N ALA A 149 15.40 6.28 14.30
CA ALA A 149 16.36 7.38 14.16
C ALA A 149 15.80 8.71 14.67
N THR A 150 14.52 8.97 14.51
CA THR A 150 13.92 10.28 14.78
C THR A 150 12.88 10.26 15.89
N GLY A 151 12.40 9.09 16.29
CA GLY A 151 11.27 8.91 17.21
C GLY A 151 9.91 9.32 16.62
N ARG A 152 9.87 9.82 15.38
CA ARG A 152 8.63 10.21 14.72
C ARG A 152 7.77 8.98 14.43
N LEU A 153 6.48 9.07 14.70
CA LEU A 153 5.54 7.99 14.37
C LEU A 153 5.39 7.89 12.85
N LEU A 154 5.78 6.74 12.30
CA LEU A 154 5.49 6.35 10.93
C LEU A 154 4.05 5.84 10.87
N PRO A 155 3.26 6.26 9.87
CA PRO A 155 1.85 5.92 9.82
C PRO A 155 1.64 4.42 9.68
N GLY A 156 0.62 3.91 10.36
CA GLY A 156 0.14 2.54 10.21
C GLY A 156 -0.76 2.37 8.99
N LEU A 157 -1.18 1.13 8.76
CA LEU A 157 -2.17 0.79 7.75
C LEU A 157 -3.59 0.99 8.30
N LEU A 158 -4.53 1.24 7.41
CA LEU A 158 -5.92 1.41 7.78
C LEU A 158 -6.68 0.09 7.70
N PRO A 159 -7.68 -0.16 8.59
CA PRO A 159 -8.45 -1.40 8.58
C PRO A 159 -9.41 -1.52 7.40
N GLY A 160 -9.67 -2.75 6.97
CA GLY A 160 -10.71 -3.11 6.01
C GLY A 160 -10.23 -3.74 4.70
N ALA A 161 -8.91 -3.99 4.53
CA ALA A 161 -8.33 -4.60 3.34
C ALA A 161 -7.22 -5.61 3.67
N GLU A 162 -7.25 -6.22 4.84
CA GLU A 162 -6.18 -7.06 5.37
C GLU A 162 -5.95 -8.32 4.55
N ALA A 163 -7.04 -8.93 4.05
CA ALA A 163 -7.04 -10.15 3.26
C ALA A 163 -7.14 -9.90 1.75
N ASP A 164 -7.18 -8.64 1.31
CA ASP A 164 -7.24 -8.34 -0.11
C ASP A 164 -5.96 -8.80 -0.81
N PRO A 165 -6.06 -9.48 -1.97
CA PRO A 165 -4.90 -10.01 -2.68
C PRO A 165 -3.84 -8.94 -2.96
N GLY A 166 -2.59 -9.24 -2.61
CA GLY A 166 -1.47 -8.31 -2.79
C GLY A 166 -1.38 -7.19 -1.76
N ASN A 167 -2.15 -7.26 -0.66
CA ASN A 167 -2.08 -6.32 0.44
C ASN A 167 -1.17 -6.85 1.58
N TRP A 168 -1.70 -7.21 2.75
CA TRP A 168 -0.87 -7.65 3.87
C TRP A 168 -0.08 -8.92 3.57
N ASP A 169 -0.65 -9.86 2.81
CA ASP A 169 0.05 -11.07 2.37
C ASP A 169 1.34 -10.76 1.62
N PHE A 170 1.31 -9.73 0.78
CA PHE A 170 2.45 -9.32 -0.05
C PHE A 170 3.40 -8.36 0.72
N TRP A 171 2.85 -7.30 1.35
CA TRP A 171 3.66 -6.23 1.90
C TRP A 171 4.22 -6.49 3.30
N LEU A 172 3.53 -7.32 4.10
CA LEU A 172 3.90 -7.54 5.50
C LEU A 172 4.37 -8.97 5.79
N LEU A 173 3.76 -9.98 5.16
CA LEU A 173 3.91 -11.37 5.57
C LEU A 173 4.78 -12.20 4.63
N ARG A 174 4.94 -11.78 3.38
CA ARG A 174 5.79 -12.49 2.43
C ARG A 174 7.26 -12.26 2.78
N ALA A 175 8.01 -13.35 2.97
CA ALA A 175 9.44 -13.26 3.11
C ALA A 175 10.05 -12.52 1.90
N PRO A 176 11.05 -11.64 2.11
CA PRO A 176 11.76 -11.04 0.98
C PRO A 176 12.30 -12.17 0.11
N VAL A 177 11.93 -12.15 -1.18
CA VAL A 177 12.58 -13.03 -2.16
C VAL A 177 14.03 -12.61 -2.17
N ASN A 178 14.91 -13.46 -1.67
CA ASN A 178 16.34 -13.25 -1.89
C ASN A 178 16.57 -13.16 -3.40
N PRO A 179 17.24 -12.11 -3.89
CA PRO A 179 17.55 -11.98 -5.31
C PRO A 179 18.49 -13.08 -5.79
#